data_7a93819d2c4e1b7b658b7ea57f749e0d
#
_entry.id   7a93819d2c4e1b7b658b7ea57f749e0d
#
_cell.length_a   1.000
_cell.length_b   1.000
_cell.length_c   1.000
_cell.angle_alpha   90.00
_cell.angle_beta   90.00
_cell.angle_gamma   90.00
#
_symmetry.space_group_name_H-M   'P 1'
#
loop_
_entity.id
_entity.type
_entity.pdbx_description
1 polymer ?
#
loop_
_entity_poly.entity_id
_entity_poly.type
_entity_poly.pdbx_seq_one_letter_code
_entity_poly.pdbx_strand_id
1 'polypeptide(L)'
;MTHGTKFAALAAAALVAGAGAASAQDCPIKVGVLHSLSGSMAISETTLKDVMLMLVDQQNAKGGVLGCQLEAVVVDPASDWPLFAEKARELLTVNEVDVIFGNWTSVSRKSVLPVIEELNGLLFYPVQYEGEESSRNVFYTGAAPNQQAIPATDYFLEELGVEKFALLGTDYVYPRTTNNILESYLISKGIAKEDIFVNYTPFGHSDWATIVADVVALGADGKQVGVISTINGDANIGFYKELAAAGVSAEDIPVVAFSVGEEELSGLDTSELVGHLAAWNYFMSADTPTNAEFITAWKAFAGENRVTNDPMEAHYIGFNMWVNAATAAGSVEVDAVRAAMYGQEFPNLTGGTAVMLPNHHLAKPVLIGEIRAGGQFDIISQTSEVEGDAWTDFLPESAVLTSDWKDLGCGMYNTETKTCVQLTSNY
;
A
#
# COMPACT_ATOMS: atom_id res chain seq x y z
N MET A 1 40.41 -39.53 -75.78
CA MET A 1 40.38 -40.05 -74.43
C MET A 1 40.96 -39.02 -73.51
N THR A 2 40.15 -38.18 -72.95
CA THR A 2 40.59 -37.15 -72.00
C THR A 2 39.54 -37.01 -70.87
N HIS A 3 39.98 -37.36 -69.70
CA HIS A 3 39.17 -37.28 -68.51
C HIS A 3 39.18 -35.83 -67.97
N GLY A 4 38.00 -35.26 -67.87
CA GLY A 4 37.80 -33.97 -67.22
C GLY A 4 37.38 -34.14 -65.76
N THR A 5 38.23 -33.70 -64.86
CA THR A 5 37.94 -33.68 -63.42
C THR A 5 37.19 -32.36 -63.07
N LYS A 6 35.99 -32.49 -62.53
CA LYS A 6 35.20 -31.39 -61.99
C LYS A 6 35.58 -31.15 -60.53
N PHE A 7 36.13 -29.99 -60.23
CA PHE A 7 36.28 -29.51 -58.84
C PHE A 7 34.95 -28.91 -58.36
N ALA A 8 34.40 -29.46 -57.32
CA ALA A 8 33.29 -28.89 -56.57
C ALA A 8 33.83 -27.98 -55.44
N ALA A 9 33.56 -26.72 -55.53
CA ALA A 9 33.89 -25.76 -54.45
C ALA A 9 32.76 -25.80 -53.41
N LEU A 10 33.06 -26.26 -52.19
CA LEU A 10 32.23 -26.11 -51.01
C LEU A 10 32.37 -24.67 -50.46
N ALA A 11 31.32 -23.88 -50.52
CA ALA A 11 31.21 -22.59 -49.83
C ALA A 11 30.71 -22.86 -48.39
N ALA A 12 31.59 -22.74 -47.39
CA ALA A 12 31.21 -22.74 -45.98
C ALA A 12 30.64 -21.37 -45.63
N ALA A 13 29.34 -21.29 -45.40
CA ALA A 13 28.70 -20.12 -44.81
C ALA A 13 28.94 -20.13 -43.30
N ALA A 14 29.78 -19.24 -42.81
CA ALA A 14 29.94 -18.98 -41.39
C ALA A 14 28.74 -18.17 -40.89
N LEU A 15 27.83 -18.81 -40.13
CA LEU A 15 26.83 -18.11 -39.30
C LEU A 15 27.60 -17.43 -38.15
N VAL A 16 27.79 -16.13 -38.25
CA VAL A 16 28.16 -15.30 -37.09
C VAL A 16 26.88 -15.11 -36.27
N ALA A 17 26.70 -15.93 -35.24
CA ALA A 17 25.73 -15.67 -34.21
C ALA A 17 26.21 -14.41 -33.45
N GLY A 18 25.56 -13.28 -33.72
CA GLY A 18 25.71 -12.07 -32.92
C GLY A 18 25.14 -12.33 -31.53
N ALA A 19 25.98 -12.78 -30.63
CA ALA A 19 25.68 -12.66 -29.21
C ALA A 19 25.63 -11.16 -28.90
N GLY A 20 24.42 -10.59 -28.79
CA GLY A 20 24.25 -9.28 -28.18
C GLY A 20 24.96 -9.31 -26.84
N ALA A 21 25.94 -8.43 -26.67
CA ALA A 21 26.58 -8.23 -25.38
C ALA A 21 25.48 -7.76 -24.43
N ALA A 22 24.98 -8.68 -23.58
CA ALA A 22 24.23 -8.27 -22.39
C ALA A 22 25.16 -7.32 -21.63
N SER A 23 24.75 -6.07 -21.45
CA SER A 23 25.46 -5.16 -20.56
C SER A 23 25.55 -5.85 -19.21
N ALA A 24 26.76 -6.00 -18.69
CA ALA A 24 26.93 -6.57 -17.36
C ALA A 24 26.24 -5.61 -16.37
N GLN A 25 25.34 -6.15 -15.54
CA GLN A 25 24.71 -5.39 -14.48
C GLN A 25 25.78 -4.88 -13.51
N ASP A 26 25.74 -3.62 -13.16
CA ASP A 26 26.62 -3.07 -12.13
C ASP A 26 26.23 -3.61 -10.76
N CYS A 27 27.21 -4.08 -9.99
CA CYS A 27 27.00 -4.63 -8.65
C CYS A 27 27.62 -3.71 -7.58
N PRO A 28 27.01 -3.61 -6.39
CA PRO A 28 25.74 -4.24 -5.98
C PRO A 28 24.52 -3.53 -6.57
N ILE A 29 23.39 -4.23 -6.70
CA ILE A 29 22.10 -3.61 -6.97
C ILE A 29 21.60 -2.96 -5.67
N LYS A 30 21.25 -1.67 -5.73
CA LYS A 30 20.90 -0.91 -4.54
C LYS A 30 19.39 -0.73 -4.40
N VAL A 31 18.88 -1.08 -3.22
CA VAL A 31 17.46 -0.98 -2.86
C VAL A 31 17.29 0.15 -1.84
N GLY A 32 16.67 1.24 -2.23
CA GLY A 32 16.31 2.35 -1.34
C GLY A 32 15.18 1.96 -0.40
N VAL A 33 15.32 2.23 0.90
CA VAL A 33 14.31 2.00 1.92
C VAL A 33 14.00 3.34 2.58
N LEU A 34 12.81 3.88 2.25
CA LEU A 34 12.39 5.24 2.60
C LEU A 34 11.22 5.19 3.58
N HIS A 35 11.52 5.06 4.87
CA HIS A 35 10.55 4.98 5.95
C HIS A 35 10.95 5.84 7.14
N SER A 36 9.96 6.47 7.82
CA SER A 36 10.20 7.23 9.05
C SER A 36 10.57 6.30 10.20
N LEU A 37 11.76 6.50 10.75
CA LEU A 37 12.27 5.77 11.92
C LEU A 37 12.14 6.60 13.19
N SER A 38 11.71 7.85 13.06
CA SER A 38 11.44 8.81 14.11
C SER A 38 10.22 9.66 13.79
N GLY A 39 9.67 10.37 14.78
CA GLY A 39 8.46 11.20 14.64
C GLY A 39 7.16 10.39 14.81
N SER A 40 6.01 11.01 14.46
CA SER A 40 4.66 10.48 14.73
C SER A 40 4.31 9.19 13.96
N MET A 41 5.02 8.90 12.86
CA MET A 41 4.79 7.71 12.04
C MET A 41 5.77 6.56 12.33
N ALA A 42 6.72 6.75 13.24
CA ALA A 42 7.71 5.72 13.55
C ALA A 42 7.10 4.42 14.08
N ILE A 43 5.96 4.50 14.78
CA ILE A 43 5.21 3.33 15.28
C ILE A 43 4.80 2.40 14.14
N SER A 44 4.42 2.94 13.00
CA SER A 44 3.95 2.18 11.84
C SER A 44 5.06 1.84 10.85
N GLU A 45 6.08 2.73 10.70
CA GLU A 45 7.05 2.62 9.61
C GLU A 45 8.35 1.87 9.98
N THR A 46 8.73 1.81 11.26
CA THR A 46 9.98 1.15 11.66
C THR A 46 9.98 -0.35 11.30
N THR A 47 8.85 -1.02 11.46
CA THR A 47 8.69 -2.43 11.11
C THR A 47 8.80 -2.66 9.61
N LEU A 48 8.39 -1.69 8.78
CA LEU A 48 8.48 -1.78 7.32
C LEU A 48 9.93 -1.69 6.83
N LYS A 49 10.77 -0.87 7.47
CA LYS A 49 12.22 -0.90 7.23
C LYS A 49 12.80 -2.27 7.57
N ASP A 50 12.40 -2.86 8.71
CA ASP A 50 12.92 -4.17 9.13
C ASP A 50 12.53 -5.30 8.18
N VAL A 51 11.27 -5.32 7.68
CA VAL A 51 10.85 -6.35 6.71
C VAL A 51 11.61 -6.22 5.39
N MET A 52 11.88 -5.01 4.92
CA MET A 52 12.69 -4.80 3.71
C MET A 52 14.11 -5.34 3.89
N LEU A 53 14.75 -5.12 5.04
CA LEU A 53 16.06 -5.69 5.34
C LEU A 53 16.03 -7.21 5.35
N MET A 54 15.00 -7.82 5.95
CA MET A 54 14.81 -9.27 5.92
C MET A 54 14.68 -9.80 4.48
N LEU A 55 13.89 -9.16 3.65
CA LEU A 55 13.66 -9.57 2.27
C LEU A 55 14.94 -9.47 1.43
N VAL A 56 15.72 -8.41 1.61
CA VAL A 56 17.03 -8.23 0.97
C VAL A 56 18.00 -9.34 1.40
N ASP A 57 18.09 -9.63 2.69
CA ASP A 57 18.95 -10.71 3.21
C ASP A 57 18.52 -12.08 2.66
N GLN A 58 17.23 -12.38 2.62
CA GLN A 58 16.70 -13.61 2.06
C GLN A 58 17.01 -13.75 0.57
N GLN A 59 16.89 -12.66 -0.21
CA GLN A 59 17.20 -12.69 -1.63
C GLN A 59 18.70 -12.84 -1.87
N ASN A 60 19.53 -12.22 -1.05
CA ASN A 60 20.99 -12.38 -1.09
C ASN A 60 21.42 -13.82 -0.78
N ALA A 61 20.76 -14.46 0.19
CA ALA A 61 21.00 -15.88 0.48
C ALA A 61 20.64 -16.81 -0.70
N LYS A 62 19.70 -16.38 -1.58
CA LYS A 62 19.35 -17.09 -2.84
C LYS A 62 20.30 -16.77 -4.01
N GLY A 63 21.27 -15.86 -3.82
CA GLY A 63 22.26 -15.47 -4.86
C GLY A 63 22.05 -14.07 -5.44
N GLY A 64 21.17 -13.26 -4.85
CA GLY A 64 20.89 -11.89 -5.29
C GLY A 64 19.98 -11.82 -6.50
N VAL A 65 20.14 -10.79 -7.31
CA VAL A 65 19.38 -10.54 -8.56
C VAL A 65 20.38 -10.34 -9.69
N LEU A 66 20.18 -10.98 -10.84
CA LEU A 66 21.07 -10.91 -12.01
C LEU A 66 22.55 -11.26 -11.69
N GLY A 67 22.80 -12.06 -10.65
CA GLY A 67 24.13 -12.41 -10.20
C GLY A 67 24.81 -11.38 -9.28
N CYS A 68 24.12 -10.28 -8.94
CA CYS A 68 24.57 -9.26 -8.00
C CYS A 68 23.88 -9.40 -6.64
N GLN A 69 24.65 -9.18 -5.57
CA GLN A 69 24.05 -8.99 -4.24
C GLN A 69 23.28 -7.69 -4.20
N LEU A 70 22.20 -7.66 -3.38
CA LEU A 70 21.44 -6.46 -3.10
C LEU A 70 22.05 -5.70 -1.92
N GLU A 71 22.06 -4.38 -1.99
CA GLU A 71 22.46 -3.49 -0.89
C GLU A 71 21.26 -2.62 -0.50
N ALA A 72 20.79 -2.73 0.74
CA ALA A 72 19.73 -1.88 1.25
C ALA A 72 20.32 -0.52 1.68
N VAL A 73 19.80 0.57 1.12
CA VAL A 73 20.15 1.95 1.50
C VAL A 73 18.98 2.54 2.28
N VAL A 74 19.12 2.59 3.60
CA VAL A 74 18.06 3.04 4.51
C VAL A 74 18.22 4.52 4.80
N VAL A 75 17.13 5.29 4.70
CA VAL A 75 17.07 6.71 5.08
C VAL A 75 15.88 6.97 6.00
N ASP A 76 16.04 7.90 6.94
CA ASP A 76 14.99 8.35 7.87
C ASP A 76 14.54 9.77 7.51
N PRO A 77 13.33 9.96 6.99
CA PRO A 77 12.73 11.26 6.76
C PRO A 77 12.01 11.83 7.99
N ALA A 78 12.10 11.18 9.16
CA ALA A 78 11.66 11.69 10.46
C ALA A 78 10.20 12.18 10.53
N SER A 79 9.27 11.58 9.77
CA SER A 79 7.88 12.03 9.64
C SER A 79 7.72 13.47 9.14
N ASP A 80 8.72 13.99 8.43
CA ASP A 80 8.73 15.32 7.81
C ASP A 80 8.54 15.21 6.30
N TRP A 81 7.42 15.72 5.79
CA TRP A 81 7.02 15.50 4.40
C TRP A 81 7.99 16.14 3.37
N PRO A 82 8.49 17.37 3.54
CA PRO A 82 9.57 17.93 2.74
C PRO A 82 10.83 17.06 2.76
N LEU A 83 11.21 16.54 3.93
CA LEU A 83 12.41 15.70 4.06
C LEU A 83 12.26 14.35 3.32
N PHE A 84 11.04 13.82 3.18
CA PHE A 84 10.82 12.67 2.30
C PHE A 84 11.26 12.93 0.86
N ALA A 85 10.91 14.09 0.29
CA ALA A 85 11.32 14.47 -1.06
C ALA A 85 12.84 14.64 -1.18
N GLU A 86 13.48 15.25 -0.16
CA GLU A 86 14.95 15.40 -0.13
C GLU A 86 15.63 14.04 -0.05
N LYS A 87 15.13 13.12 0.79
CA LYS A 87 15.67 11.76 0.93
C LYS A 87 15.45 10.90 -0.31
N ALA A 88 14.30 11.03 -0.98
CA ALA A 88 14.09 10.39 -2.27
C ALA A 88 15.09 10.86 -3.33
N ARG A 89 15.35 12.16 -3.40
CA ARG A 89 16.37 12.73 -4.30
C ARG A 89 17.77 12.26 -3.94
N GLU A 90 18.12 12.21 -2.64
CA GLU A 90 19.39 11.66 -2.16
C GLU A 90 19.58 10.21 -2.60
N LEU A 91 18.54 9.37 -2.40
CA LEU A 91 18.56 7.97 -2.82
C LEU A 91 18.83 7.83 -4.33
N LEU A 92 18.16 8.61 -5.16
CA LEU A 92 18.26 8.49 -6.62
C LEU A 92 19.53 9.13 -7.20
N THR A 93 20.06 10.22 -6.61
CA THR A 93 21.14 11.00 -7.24
C THR A 93 22.50 10.89 -6.55
N VAL A 94 22.53 10.51 -5.27
CA VAL A 94 23.75 10.38 -4.49
C VAL A 94 24.04 8.90 -4.21
N ASN A 95 23.02 8.16 -3.76
CA ASN A 95 23.17 6.74 -3.49
C ASN A 95 23.01 5.91 -4.77
N GLU A 96 22.33 6.46 -5.80
CA GLU A 96 22.10 5.81 -7.09
C GLU A 96 21.40 4.45 -6.90
N VAL A 97 20.25 4.46 -6.18
CA VAL A 97 19.46 3.26 -5.97
C VAL A 97 18.65 2.89 -7.22
N ASP A 98 18.50 1.61 -7.47
CA ASP A 98 17.79 1.05 -8.63
C ASP A 98 16.26 1.02 -8.43
N VAL A 99 15.81 1.00 -7.18
CA VAL A 99 14.40 0.97 -6.78
C VAL A 99 14.23 1.52 -5.38
N ILE A 100 13.08 2.10 -5.07
CA ILE A 100 12.70 2.56 -3.73
C ILE A 100 11.48 1.79 -3.25
N PHE A 101 11.53 1.31 -2.01
CA PHE A 101 10.39 0.80 -1.24
C PHE A 101 10.15 1.73 -0.07
N GLY A 102 8.94 2.25 0.08
CA GLY A 102 8.74 3.18 1.17
C GLY A 102 7.49 4.02 1.13
N ASN A 103 7.51 5.02 2.00
CA ASN A 103 6.41 5.88 2.37
C ASN A 103 5.30 5.15 3.15
N TRP A 104 4.59 5.90 3.98
CA TRP A 104 3.34 5.48 4.60
C TRP A 104 2.21 6.43 4.22
N THR A 105 2.35 7.69 4.58
CA THR A 105 1.29 8.67 4.38
C THR A 105 1.17 9.09 2.92
N SER A 106 -0.05 9.36 2.46
CA SER A 106 -0.27 9.91 1.12
C SER A 106 0.42 11.26 0.93
N VAL A 107 0.52 12.07 1.99
CA VAL A 107 1.23 13.36 1.90
C VAL A 107 2.74 13.16 1.69
N SER A 108 3.37 12.15 2.31
CA SER A 108 4.77 11.83 2.04
C SER A 108 4.96 11.32 0.60
N ARG A 109 4.06 10.42 0.13
CA ARG A 109 4.09 9.95 -1.27
C ARG A 109 3.95 11.11 -2.26
N LYS A 110 2.98 12.02 -2.05
CA LYS A 110 2.78 13.19 -2.91
C LYS A 110 3.96 14.17 -2.89
N SER A 111 4.71 14.24 -1.79
CA SER A 111 5.95 15.01 -1.72
C SER A 111 7.08 14.36 -2.52
N VAL A 112 7.14 13.02 -2.53
CA VAL A 112 8.16 12.22 -3.24
C VAL A 112 7.86 12.11 -4.74
N LEU A 113 6.60 12.07 -5.12
CA LEU A 113 6.15 11.78 -6.48
C LEU A 113 6.80 12.66 -7.55
N PRO A 114 6.88 14.01 -7.43
CA PRO A 114 7.54 14.84 -8.42
C PRO A 114 9.03 14.49 -8.60
N VAL A 115 9.71 14.08 -7.53
CA VAL A 115 11.13 13.69 -7.57
C VAL A 115 11.31 12.36 -8.30
N ILE A 116 10.44 11.38 -8.01
CA ILE A 116 10.46 10.07 -8.65
C ILE A 116 10.21 10.21 -10.16
N GLU A 117 9.24 11.03 -10.55
CA GLU A 117 8.90 11.24 -11.95
C GLU A 117 9.97 12.03 -12.71
N GLU A 118 10.48 13.12 -12.11
CA GLU A 118 11.57 13.94 -12.70
C GLU A 118 12.82 13.10 -13.00
N LEU A 119 13.19 12.22 -12.07
CA LEU A 119 14.40 11.42 -12.15
C LEU A 119 14.19 10.02 -12.74
N ASN A 120 12.99 9.73 -13.21
CA ASN A 120 12.56 8.39 -13.66
C ASN A 120 12.94 7.29 -12.66
N GLY A 121 12.73 7.54 -11.36
CA GLY A 121 12.87 6.53 -10.32
C GLY A 121 11.70 5.54 -10.33
N LEU A 122 11.80 4.48 -9.54
CA LEU A 122 10.73 3.52 -9.35
C LEU A 122 10.43 3.37 -7.85
N LEU A 123 9.16 3.59 -7.47
CA LEU A 123 8.68 3.49 -6.10
C LEU A 123 7.66 2.35 -5.97
N PHE A 124 7.85 1.50 -4.98
CA PHE A 124 6.81 0.57 -4.49
C PHE A 124 6.21 1.13 -3.20
N TYR A 125 4.93 1.47 -3.26
CA TYR A 125 4.18 2.06 -2.16
C TYR A 125 3.29 1.00 -1.49
N PRO A 126 3.54 0.61 -0.22
CA PRO A 126 2.95 -0.58 0.38
C PRO A 126 1.68 -0.33 1.18
N VAL A 127 1.20 0.89 1.27
CA VAL A 127 0.14 1.27 2.21
C VAL A 127 -1.15 1.60 1.48
N GLN A 128 -2.28 1.42 2.14
CA GLN A 128 -3.58 1.88 1.63
C GLN A 128 -3.55 3.39 1.36
N TYR A 129 -4.37 3.83 0.43
CA TYR A 129 -4.46 5.24 0.08
C TYR A 129 -5.84 5.62 -0.48
N GLU A 130 -6.06 6.92 -0.68
CA GLU A 130 -7.31 7.50 -1.12
C GLU A 130 -7.68 7.24 -2.59
N GLY A 131 -6.80 6.62 -3.37
CA GLY A 131 -6.95 6.60 -4.82
C GLY A 131 -6.71 7.97 -5.44
N GLU A 132 -7.41 8.27 -6.53
CA GLU A 132 -7.42 9.56 -7.22
C GLU A 132 -6.02 10.04 -7.65
N GLU A 133 -5.14 9.09 -7.89
CA GLU A 133 -3.75 9.29 -8.33
C GLU A 133 -3.28 8.07 -9.09
N SER A 134 -2.51 8.28 -10.15
CA SER A 134 -1.70 7.25 -10.79
C SER A 134 -0.37 7.81 -11.25
N SER A 135 0.65 6.98 -11.29
CA SER A 135 1.97 7.33 -11.81
C SER A 135 2.61 6.11 -12.45
N ARG A 136 3.23 6.31 -13.60
CA ARG A 136 4.01 5.24 -14.24
C ARG A 136 5.27 4.85 -13.45
N ASN A 137 5.65 5.66 -12.47
CA ASN A 137 6.83 5.49 -11.64
C ASN A 137 6.50 4.92 -10.25
N VAL A 138 5.21 4.63 -9.96
CA VAL A 138 4.78 4.11 -8.67
C VAL A 138 3.96 2.84 -8.87
N PHE A 139 4.32 1.76 -8.19
CA PHE A 139 3.49 0.58 -8.01
C PHE A 139 2.82 0.66 -6.63
N TYR A 140 1.50 0.64 -6.62
CA TYR A 140 0.67 0.73 -5.42
C TYR A 140 0.34 -0.70 -4.95
N THR A 141 1.10 -1.20 -3.98
CA THR A 141 0.94 -2.57 -3.48
C THR A 141 0.03 -2.66 -2.26
N GLY A 142 -0.32 -1.52 -1.65
CA GLY A 142 -1.38 -1.38 -0.66
C GLY A 142 -2.76 -1.23 -1.30
N ALA A 143 -3.80 -1.13 -0.46
CA ALA A 143 -5.19 -1.08 -0.89
C ALA A 143 -5.59 0.25 -1.53
N ALA A 144 -6.34 0.21 -2.62
CA ALA A 144 -7.15 1.31 -3.13
C ALA A 144 -8.51 1.37 -2.38
N PRO A 145 -9.31 2.44 -2.51
CA PRO A 145 -10.57 2.57 -1.79
C PRO A 145 -11.56 1.44 -2.01
N ASN A 146 -11.62 0.85 -3.20
CA ASN A 146 -12.44 -0.30 -3.52
C ASN A 146 -11.93 -1.61 -2.91
N GLN A 147 -10.72 -1.61 -2.34
CA GLN A 147 -10.09 -2.73 -1.67
C GLN A 147 -9.99 -2.57 -0.15
N GLN A 148 -10.62 -1.55 0.43
CA GLN A 148 -10.66 -1.33 1.86
C GLN A 148 -11.90 -0.54 2.28
N ALA A 149 -11.97 0.75 1.92
CA ALA A 149 -12.94 1.69 2.46
C ALA A 149 -14.38 1.33 2.06
N ILE A 150 -14.63 1.01 0.81
CA ILE A 150 -15.97 0.66 0.31
C ILE A 150 -16.46 -0.67 0.89
N PRO A 151 -15.70 -1.79 0.82
CA PRO A 151 -16.15 -3.07 1.40
C PRO A 151 -16.35 -3.01 2.91
N ALA A 152 -15.52 -2.26 3.64
CA ALA A 152 -15.70 -2.07 5.08
C ALA A 152 -16.98 -1.28 5.41
N THR A 153 -17.32 -0.31 4.59
CA THR A 153 -18.56 0.46 4.73
C THR A 153 -19.79 -0.40 4.42
N ASP A 154 -19.71 -1.26 3.38
CA ASP A 154 -20.77 -2.23 3.09
C ASP A 154 -20.98 -3.20 4.27
N TYR A 155 -19.89 -3.68 4.89
CA TYR A 155 -19.99 -4.53 6.07
C TYR A 155 -20.73 -3.81 7.21
N PHE A 156 -20.47 -2.55 7.46
CA PHE A 156 -21.19 -1.76 8.47
C PHE A 156 -22.68 -1.61 8.15
N LEU A 157 -23.00 -1.34 6.89
CA LEU A 157 -24.39 -1.19 6.44
C LEU A 157 -25.17 -2.51 6.48
N GLU A 158 -24.58 -3.58 5.95
CA GLU A 158 -25.29 -4.82 5.63
C GLU A 158 -25.27 -5.83 6.79
N GLU A 159 -24.12 -5.95 7.51
CA GLU A 159 -23.94 -6.93 8.56
C GLU A 159 -24.20 -6.34 9.96
N LEU A 160 -23.82 -5.07 10.20
CA LEU A 160 -24.00 -4.44 11.52
C LEU A 160 -25.22 -3.53 11.59
N GLY A 161 -25.87 -3.23 10.46
CA GLY A 161 -27.06 -2.38 10.42
C GLY A 161 -26.82 -0.95 10.88
N VAL A 162 -25.62 -0.40 10.64
CA VAL A 162 -25.27 0.97 11.01
C VAL A 162 -26.09 1.96 10.20
N GLU A 163 -26.74 2.90 10.89
CA GLU A 163 -27.63 3.92 10.30
C GLU A 163 -27.03 5.32 10.35
N LYS A 164 -26.02 5.54 11.23
CA LYS A 164 -25.32 6.82 11.40
C LYS A 164 -23.82 6.60 11.44
N PHE A 165 -23.09 7.49 10.81
CA PHE A 165 -21.66 7.32 10.59
C PHE A 165 -20.85 8.50 11.15
N ALA A 166 -19.82 8.20 11.93
CA ALA A 166 -18.77 9.16 12.27
C ALA A 166 -17.52 8.84 11.44
N LEU A 167 -17.16 9.72 10.52
CA LEU A 167 -15.96 9.63 9.69
C LEU A 167 -14.86 10.46 10.36
N LEU A 168 -13.97 9.80 11.09
CA LEU A 168 -12.91 10.45 11.85
C LEU A 168 -11.55 10.24 11.17
N GLY A 169 -10.79 11.31 10.99
CA GLY A 169 -9.52 11.21 10.29
C GLY A 169 -8.43 12.16 10.77
N THR A 170 -7.20 11.83 10.45
CA THR A 170 -6.08 12.75 10.56
C THR A 170 -6.20 13.83 9.48
N ASP A 171 -5.85 15.07 9.78
CA ASP A 171 -6.05 16.20 8.86
C ASP A 171 -4.98 16.27 7.76
N TYR A 172 -5.12 15.45 6.73
CA TYR A 172 -4.33 15.50 5.50
C TYR A 172 -5.06 14.83 4.33
N VAL A 173 -4.43 14.74 3.16
CA VAL A 173 -5.09 14.35 1.90
C VAL A 173 -5.78 12.99 1.95
N TYR A 174 -5.17 11.94 2.54
CA TYR A 174 -5.76 10.60 2.57
C TYR A 174 -7.12 10.57 3.31
N PRO A 175 -7.22 10.98 4.60
CA PRO A 175 -8.50 10.98 5.29
C PRO A 175 -9.53 11.90 4.66
N ARG A 176 -9.12 13.10 4.22
CA ARG A 176 -10.06 14.04 3.59
C ARG A 176 -10.66 13.49 2.31
N THR A 177 -9.85 12.91 1.44
CA THR A 177 -10.34 12.34 0.18
C THR A 177 -11.13 11.06 0.42
N THR A 178 -10.62 10.15 1.26
CA THR A 178 -11.33 8.90 1.60
C THR A 178 -12.68 9.18 2.24
N ASN A 179 -12.75 10.11 3.20
CA ASN A 179 -14.01 10.45 3.84
C ASN A 179 -14.99 11.16 2.89
N ASN A 180 -14.51 11.95 1.91
CA ASN A 180 -15.37 12.52 0.87
C ASN A 180 -15.95 11.41 -0.04
N ILE A 181 -15.13 10.40 -0.39
CA ILE A 181 -15.60 9.22 -1.13
C ILE A 181 -16.69 8.51 -0.32
N LEU A 182 -16.42 8.24 0.95
CA LEU A 182 -17.35 7.53 1.83
C LEU A 182 -18.62 8.30 2.11
N GLU A 183 -18.54 9.61 2.29
CA GLU A 183 -19.72 10.45 2.43
C GLU A 183 -20.62 10.36 1.19
N SER A 184 -20.05 10.49 0.00
CA SER A 184 -20.79 10.37 -1.26
C SER A 184 -21.34 8.95 -1.45
N TYR A 185 -20.56 7.93 -1.07
CA TYR A 185 -21.00 6.55 -1.09
C TYR A 185 -22.18 6.28 -0.16
N LEU A 186 -22.10 6.70 1.10
CA LEU A 186 -23.16 6.56 2.09
C LEU A 186 -24.46 7.27 1.64
N ILE A 187 -24.36 8.47 1.11
CA ILE A 187 -25.50 9.18 0.53
C ILE A 187 -26.12 8.38 -0.62
N SER A 188 -25.32 7.78 -1.49
CA SER A 188 -25.80 6.93 -2.58
C SER A 188 -26.53 5.67 -2.09
N LYS A 189 -26.20 5.19 -0.89
CA LYS A 189 -26.87 4.07 -0.20
C LYS A 189 -28.11 4.50 0.58
N GLY A 190 -28.43 5.80 0.61
CA GLY A 190 -29.63 6.34 1.25
C GLY A 190 -29.43 6.86 2.67
N ILE A 191 -28.19 6.93 3.16
CA ILE A 191 -27.89 7.59 4.45
C ILE A 191 -28.06 9.11 4.28
N ALA A 192 -28.79 9.74 5.17
CA ALA A 192 -29.00 11.17 5.13
C ALA A 192 -27.72 11.94 5.52
N LYS A 193 -27.48 13.10 4.92
CA LYS A 193 -26.29 13.90 5.20
C LYS A 193 -26.15 14.28 6.68
N GLU A 194 -27.25 14.54 7.35
CA GLU A 194 -27.33 14.86 8.79
C GLU A 194 -27.00 13.66 9.70
N ASP A 195 -27.02 12.43 9.18
CA ASP A 195 -26.63 11.20 9.87
C ASP A 195 -25.13 10.86 9.65
N ILE A 196 -24.38 11.76 9.01
CA ILE A 196 -22.93 11.62 8.77
C ILE A 196 -22.19 12.76 9.48
N PHE A 197 -21.45 12.41 10.53
CA PHE A 197 -20.55 13.31 11.25
C PHE A 197 -19.13 13.17 10.72
N VAL A 198 -18.47 14.27 10.35
CA VAL A 198 -17.10 14.26 9.83
C VAL A 198 -16.22 15.14 10.70
N ASN A 199 -15.08 14.61 11.16
CA ASN A 199 -14.12 15.38 11.95
C ASN A 199 -12.68 15.02 11.59
N TYR A 200 -11.78 16.00 11.63
CA TYR A 200 -10.36 15.83 11.37
C TYR A 200 -9.52 16.43 12.50
N THR A 201 -8.44 15.72 12.85
CA THR A 201 -7.48 16.14 13.88
C THR A 201 -6.06 16.18 13.32
N PRO A 202 -5.18 17.05 13.83
CA PRO A 202 -3.78 17.04 13.40
C PRO A 202 -3.08 15.72 13.76
N PHE A 203 -1.95 15.43 13.11
CA PHE A 203 -1.06 14.34 13.52
C PHE A 203 -0.65 14.50 15.00
N GLY A 204 -0.59 13.38 15.73
CA GLY A 204 -0.23 13.38 17.16
C GLY A 204 -1.30 13.98 18.07
N HIS A 205 -2.54 14.10 17.61
CA HIS A 205 -3.65 14.57 18.44
C HIS A 205 -3.90 13.63 19.62
N SER A 206 -4.13 14.19 20.81
CA SER A 206 -4.25 13.41 22.06
C SER A 206 -5.48 13.75 22.92
N ASP A 207 -6.24 14.82 22.61
CA ASP A 207 -7.43 15.23 23.36
C ASP A 207 -8.72 14.85 22.59
N TRP A 208 -9.22 13.65 22.82
CA TRP A 208 -10.34 13.07 22.10
C TRP A 208 -11.71 13.24 22.80
N ALA A 209 -11.73 13.77 24.02
CA ALA A 209 -12.94 13.80 24.86
C ALA A 209 -14.16 14.43 24.17
N THR A 210 -13.98 15.59 23.54
CA THR A 210 -15.06 16.28 22.83
C THR A 210 -15.55 15.46 21.62
N ILE A 211 -14.63 14.91 20.82
CA ILE A 211 -14.98 14.16 19.61
C ILE A 211 -15.72 12.87 19.98
N VAL A 212 -15.27 12.16 20.99
CA VAL A 212 -15.93 10.94 21.49
C VAL A 212 -17.33 11.28 22.05
N ALA A 213 -17.48 12.40 22.77
CA ALA A 213 -18.79 12.85 23.24
C ALA A 213 -19.73 13.18 22.08
N ASP A 214 -19.25 13.80 21.00
CA ASP A 214 -20.03 14.08 19.79
C ASP A 214 -20.45 12.79 19.07
N VAL A 215 -19.58 11.79 19.00
CA VAL A 215 -19.89 10.46 18.44
C VAL A 215 -20.98 9.76 19.26
N VAL A 216 -20.89 9.78 20.59
CA VAL A 216 -21.94 9.24 21.47
C VAL A 216 -23.26 9.99 21.29
N ALA A 217 -23.22 11.32 21.21
CA ALA A 217 -24.40 12.15 21.00
C ALA A 217 -25.09 11.91 19.66
N LEU A 218 -24.36 11.47 18.63
CA LEU A 218 -24.93 11.13 17.31
C LEU A 218 -25.99 10.04 17.41
N GLY A 219 -25.84 9.07 18.34
CA GLY A 219 -26.77 7.96 18.61
C GLY A 219 -27.90 8.29 19.59
N ALA A 220 -28.09 9.56 20.02
CA ALA A 220 -29.06 9.93 21.04
C ALA A 220 -30.54 9.64 20.69
N ASP A 221 -30.85 9.45 19.41
CA ASP A 221 -32.18 9.07 18.92
C ASP A 221 -32.41 7.55 18.85
N GLY A 222 -31.42 6.74 19.25
CA GLY A 222 -31.49 5.28 19.31
C GLY A 222 -31.15 4.56 18.01
N LYS A 223 -30.67 5.29 16.98
CA LYS A 223 -30.11 4.67 15.77
C LYS A 223 -28.71 4.12 16.02
N GLN A 224 -28.39 3.00 15.36
CA GLN A 224 -27.05 2.42 15.42
C GLN A 224 -26.01 3.35 14.81
N VAL A 225 -25.00 3.70 15.60
CA VAL A 225 -23.85 4.52 15.17
C VAL A 225 -22.65 3.60 14.88
N GLY A 226 -21.88 3.94 13.86
CA GLY A 226 -20.57 3.31 13.60
C GLY A 226 -19.52 4.36 13.30
N VAL A 227 -18.28 4.09 13.69
CA VAL A 227 -17.13 4.95 13.40
C VAL A 227 -16.28 4.33 12.30
N ILE A 228 -16.03 5.08 11.24
CA ILE A 228 -15.00 4.76 10.26
C ILE A 228 -13.78 5.63 10.55
N SER A 229 -12.67 4.98 10.91
CA SER A 229 -11.45 5.65 11.36
C SER A 229 -10.38 5.64 10.27
N THR A 230 -10.04 6.82 9.80
CA THR A 230 -8.86 7.11 8.96
C THR A 230 -7.77 7.86 9.75
N ILE A 231 -7.73 7.64 11.07
CA ILE A 231 -6.73 8.20 11.99
C ILE A 231 -5.42 7.45 11.78
N ASN A 232 -4.29 8.17 11.76
CA ASN A 232 -2.97 7.59 11.50
C ASN A 232 -2.00 7.81 12.66
N GLY A 233 -1.05 6.88 12.81
CA GLY A 233 0.05 6.97 13.74
C GLY A 233 -0.37 6.88 15.19
N ASP A 234 0.40 7.54 16.05
CA ASP A 234 0.25 7.52 17.53
C ASP A 234 -1.07 8.11 18.04
N ALA A 235 -1.77 8.92 17.25
CA ALA A 235 -3.07 9.49 17.60
C ALA A 235 -4.15 8.41 17.86
N ASN A 236 -4.03 7.22 17.24
CA ASN A 236 -4.90 6.08 17.49
C ASN A 236 -4.89 5.64 18.96
N ILE A 237 -3.75 5.72 19.64
CA ILE A 237 -3.61 5.37 21.06
C ILE A 237 -4.53 6.23 21.92
N GLY A 238 -4.54 7.55 21.67
CA GLY A 238 -5.38 8.51 22.40
C GLY A 238 -6.86 8.27 22.13
N PHE A 239 -7.22 8.03 20.86
CA PHE A 239 -8.60 7.80 20.45
C PHE A 239 -9.23 6.58 21.14
N TYR A 240 -8.59 5.43 21.06
CA TYR A 240 -9.10 4.21 21.68
C TYR A 240 -9.14 4.29 23.23
N LYS A 241 -8.15 4.93 23.85
CA LYS A 241 -8.18 5.17 25.31
C LYS A 241 -9.37 6.01 25.72
N GLU A 242 -9.72 7.04 24.96
CA GLU A 242 -10.87 7.88 25.26
C GLU A 242 -12.20 7.17 25.03
N LEU A 243 -12.33 6.34 23.97
CA LEU A 243 -13.50 5.49 23.77
C LEU A 243 -13.74 4.57 24.97
N ALA A 244 -12.69 3.87 25.40
CA ALA A 244 -12.74 3.00 26.58
C ALA A 244 -13.10 3.78 27.85
N ALA A 245 -12.50 4.96 28.08
CA ALA A 245 -12.78 5.83 29.22
C ALA A 245 -14.24 6.33 29.23
N ALA A 246 -14.81 6.55 28.07
CA ALA A 246 -16.24 6.89 27.90
C ALA A 246 -17.18 5.70 28.09
N GLY A 247 -16.64 4.48 28.26
CA GLY A 247 -17.42 3.25 28.41
C GLY A 247 -18.10 2.81 27.12
N VAL A 248 -17.57 3.18 25.95
CA VAL A 248 -18.10 2.84 24.62
C VAL A 248 -17.51 1.50 24.20
N SER A 249 -18.34 0.48 24.10
CA SER A 249 -17.96 -0.85 23.60
C SER A 249 -18.19 -0.98 22.10
N ALA A 250 -17.60 -2.00 21.49
CA ALA A 250 -17.84 -2.33 20.08
C ALA A 250 -19.30 -2.74 19.79
N GLU A 251 -20.02 -3.24 20.81
CA GLU A 251 -21.46 -3.55 20.70
C GLU A 251 -22.31 -2.26 20.64
N ASP A 252 -21.88 -1.21 21.36
CA ASP A 252 -22.58 0.07 21.39
C ASP A 252 -22.29 0.90 20.12
N ILE A 253 -21.01 1.12 19.83
CA ILE A 253 -20.56 1.90 18.68
C ILE A 253 -19.31 1.20 18.06
N PRO A 254 -19.50 0.30 17.09
CA PRO A 254 -18.38 -0.35 16.41
C PRO A 254 -17.49 0.67 15.70
N VAL A 255 -16.19 0.46 15.77
CA VAL A 255 -15.19 1.18 15.00
C VAL A 255 -14.62 0.25 13.95
N VAL A 256 -14.52 0.67 12.68
CA VAL A 256 -13.64 0.04 11.69
C VAL A 256 -12.48 1.00 11.37
N ALA A 257 -11.26 0.53 11.60
CA ALA A 257 -10.05 1.30 11.35
C ALA A 257 -9.37 0.88 10.05
N PHE A 258 -8.83 1.85 9.34
CA PHE A 258 -8.10 1.64 8.08
C PHE A 258 -6.58 1.80 8.22
N SER A 259 -6.12 2.19 9.40
CA SER A 259 -4.69 2.39 9.68
C SER A 259 -4.30 1.84 11.07
N VAL A 260 -5.02 0.81 11.53
CA VAL A 260 -4.70 0.08 12.77
C VAL A 260 -4.58 -1.40 12.41
N GLY A 261 -3.40 -1.93 12.61
CA GLY A 261 -3.08 -3.34 12.47
C GLY A 261 -2.43 -3.87 13.74
N GLU A 262 -1.83 -5.04 13.65
CA GLU A 262 -1.20 -5.72 14.79
C GLU A 262 -0.07 -4.89 15.41
N GLU A 263 0.66 -4.11 14.59
CA GLU A 263 1.79 -3.30 15.09
C GLU A 263 1.29 -2.16 15.98
N GLU A 264 0.25 -1.43 15.56
CA GLU A 264 -0.37 -0.36 16.33
C GLU A 264 -0.98 -0.87 17.64
N LEU A 265 -1.51 -2.10 17.63
CA LEU A 265 -2.10 -2.75 18.81
C LEU A 265 -1.05 -3.33 19.76
N SER A 266 0.16 -3.63 19.28
CA SER A 266 1.19 -4.33 20.08
C SER A 266 1.65 -3.56 21.33
N GLY A 267 1.45 -2.23 21.36
CA GLY A 267 1.78 -1.36 22.49
C GLY A 267 0.60 -0.98 23.38
N LEU A 268 -0.60 -1.54 23.13
CA LEU A 268 -1.83 -1.16 23.84
C LEU A 268 -2.35 -2.28 24.74
N ASP A 269 -3.05 -1.87 25.81
CA ASP A 269 -3.99 -2.78 26.48
C ASP A 269 -5.23 -2.89 25.59
N THR A 270 -5.37 -4.04 24.94
CA THR A 270 -6.43 -4.28 23.97
C THR A 270 -7.70 -4.87 24.60
N SER A 271 -7.76 -5.03 25.93
CA SER A 271 -8.93 -5.61 26.61
C SER A 271 -10.22 -4.83 26.37
N GLU A 272 -10.12 -3.50 26.29
CA GLU A 272 -11.24 -2.59 26.03
C GLU A 272 -11.52 -2.37 24.54
N LEU A 273 -10.69 -2.95 23.65
CA LEU A 273 -10.80 -2.80 22.19
C LEU A 273 -11.40 -4.02 21.50
N VAL A 274 -11.62 -5.10 22.27
CA VAL A 274 -12.19 -6.35 21.75
C VAL A 274 -13.53 -6.10 21.07
N GLY A 275 -13.68 -6.64 19.85
CA GLY A 275 -14.90 -6.48 19.05
C GLY A 275 -14.86 -5.30 18.06
N HIS A 276 -13.99 -4.28 18.25
CA HIS A 276 -13.78 -3.29 17.21
C HIS A 276 -13.05 -3.91 16.01
N LEU A 277 -13.19 -3.29 14.85
CA LEU A 277 -12.80 -3.87 13.57
C LEU A 277 -11.64 -3.10 12.92
N ALA A 278 -10.94 -3.80 12.04
CA ALA A 278 -10.05 -3.20 11.04
C ALA A 278 -10.32 -3.82 9.65
N ALA A 279 -10.04 -3.07 8.60
CA ALA A 279 -10.17 -3.55 7.24
C ALA A 279 -8.79 -3.47 6.54
N TRP A 280 -8.33 -4.63 6.05
CA TRP A 280 -7.04 -4.78 5.39
C TRP A 280 -7.10 -5.86 4.29
N ASN A 281 -5.99 -6.08 3.59
CA ASN A 281 -5.86 -7.21 2.67
C ASN A 281 -5.12 -8.41 3.30
N TYR A 282 -4.58 -8.22 4.50
CA TYR A 282 -3.88 -9.24 5.27
C TYR A 282 -4.00 -8.99 6.77
N PHE A 283 -4.07 -10.08 7.54
CA PHE A 283 -3.86 -10.11 9.00
C PHE A 283 -2.89 -11.25 9.34
N MET A 284 -2.10 -11.06 10.40
CA MET A 284 -1.15 -12.08 10.89
C MET A 284 -1.83 -13.42 11.19
N SER A 285 -3.10 -13.39 11.54
CA SER A 285 -3.93 -14.56 11.86
C SER A 285 -4.37 -15.38 10.64
N ALA A 286 -4.03 -14.97 9.41
CA ALA A 286 -4.36 -15.74 8.20
C ALA A 286 -3.76 -17.16 8.28
N ASP A 287 -4.63 -18.18 8.24
CA ASP A 287 -4.24 -19.59 8.39
C ASP A 287 -3.84 -20.20 7.05
N THR A 288 -2.63 -19.89 6.60
CA THR A 288 -2.06 -20.43 5.37
C THR A 288 -0.61 -20.89 5.58
N PRO A 289 -0.15 -21.91 4.82
CA PRO A 289 1.24 -22.34 4.90
C PRO A 289 2.24 -21.22 4.55
N THR A 290 1.95 -20.41 3.55
CA THR A 290 2.81 -19.30 3.11
C THR A 290 2.94 -18.25 4.22
N ASN A 291 1.84 -17.92 4.90
CA ASN A 291 1.86 -17.02 6.04
C ASN A 291 2.67 -17.59 7.22
N ALA A 292 2.49 -18.86 7.52
CA ALA A 292 3.25 -19.53 8.60
C ALA A 292 4.76 -19.50 8.34
N GLU A 293 5.17 -19.68 7.09
CA GLU A 293 6.59 -19.57 6.68
C GLU A 293 7.09 -18.12 6.83
N PHE A 294 6.31 -17.14 6.38
CA PHE A 294 6.64 -15.71 6.49
C PHE A 294 6.78 -15.27 7.96
N ILE A 295 5.81 -15.63 8.81
CA ILE A 295 5.85 -15.34 10.26
C ILE A 295 7.08 -15.99 10.92
N THR A 296 7.39 -17.25 10.56
CA THR A 296 8.56 -17.94 11.10
C THR A 296 9.84 -17.22 10.73
N ALA A 297 10.00 -16.83 9.47
CA ALA A 297 11.15 -16.07 8.99
C ALA A 297 11.25 -14.70 9.65
N TRP A 298 10.11 -14.01 9.78
CA TRP A 298 10.04 -12.70 10.44
C TRP A 298 10.47 -12.76 11.91
N LYS A 299 9.94 -13.71 12.68
CA LYS A 299 10.30 -13.89 14.08
C LYS A 299 11.76 -14.27 14.27
N ALA A 300 12.29 -15.08 13.37
CA ALA A 300 13.71 -15.42 13.39
C ALA A 300 14.62 -14.21 13.12
N PHE A 301 14.17 -13.27 12.28
CA PHE A 301 14.90 -12.05 11.95
C PHE A 301 14.73 -10.95 13.00
N ALA A 302 13.50 -10.64 13.35
CA ALA A 302 13.14 -9.45 14.14
C ALA A 302 12.91 -9.75 15.64
N GLY A 303 12.70 -11.02 16.02
CA GLY A 303 12.45 -11.48 17.40
C GLY A 303 11.05 -12.04 17.59
N GLU A 304 10.93 -12.95 18.55
CA GLU A 304 9.72 -13.77 18.79
C GLU A 304 8.44 -12.98 19.09
N ASN A 305 8.57 -11.78 19.66
CA ASN A 305 7.43 -10.95 20.06
C ASN A 305 6.98 -9.98 18.97
N ARG A 306 7.66 -9.97 17.81
CA ARG A 306 7.31 -9.08 16.71
C ARG A 306 6.13 -9.67 15.92
N VAL A 307 5.25 -8.78 15.50
CA VAL A 307 4.04 -9.10 14.72
C VAL A 307 4.26 -8.78 13.24
N THR A 308 3.38 -9.31 12.39
CA THR A 308 3.27 -8.96 10.96
C THR A 308 1.98 -8.20 10.73
N ASN A 309 1.92 -7.35 9.71
CA ASN A 309 0.75 -6.57 9.33
C ASN A 309 0.62 -6.44 7.81
N ASP A 310 -0.47 -5.85 7.33
CA ASP A 310 -0.77 -5.69 5.90
C ASP A 310 0.33 -4.96 5.11
N PRO A 311 0.87 -3.80 5.52
CA PRO A 311 1.93 -3.15 4.76
C PRO A 311 3.23 -3.97 4.64
N MET A 312 3.48 -4.89 5.58
CA MET A 312 4.59 -5.84 5.46
C MET A 312 4.31 -6.90 4.39
N GLU A 313 3.07 -7.39 4.28
CA GLU A 313 2.67 -8.27 3.17
C GLU A 313 2.77 -7.54 1.83
N ALA A 314 2.35 -6.29 1.76
CA ALA A 314 2.45 -5.48 0.56
C ALA A 314 3.91 -5.29 0.10
N HIS A 315 4.84 -5.11 1.05
CA HIS A 315 6.27 -5.12 0.76
C HIS A 315 6.76 -6.49 0.30
N TYR A 316 6.33 -7.56 0.97
CA TYR A 316 6.69 -8.94 0.59
C TYR A 316 6.29 -9.25 -0.85
N ILE A 317 5.06 -8.91 -1.24
CA ILE A 317 4.57 -9.11 -2.61
C ILE A 317 5.33 -8.21 -3.58
N GLY A 318 5.38 -6.90 -3.32
CA GLY A 318 6.00 -5.93 -4.21
C GLY A 318 7.48 -6.19 -4.45
N PHE A 319 8.24 -6.55 -3.40
CA PHE A 319 9.66 -6.87 -3.52
C PHE A 319 9.90 -8.13 -4.35
N ASN A 320 9.15 -9.20 -4.11
CA ASN A 320 9.31 -10.43 -4.88
C ASN A 320 8.87 -10.27 -6.33
N MET A 321 7.80 -9.51 -6.61
CA MET A 321 7.42 -9.16 -7.97
C MET A 321 8.49 -8.33 -8.67
N TRP A 322 9.12 -7.36 -7.98
CA TRP A 322 10.25 -6.60 -8.51
C TRP A 322 11.45 -7.51 -8.84
N VAL A 323 11.81 -8.42 -7.95
CA VAL A 323 12.88 -9.43 -8.20
C VAL A 323 12.58 -10.27 -9.44
N ASN A 324 11.33 -10.74 -9.56
CA ASN A 324 10.89 -11.51 -10.72
C ASN A 324 10.94 -10.68 -12.01
N ALA A 325 10.44 -9.45 -11.96
CA ALA A 325 10.42 -8.54 -13.10
C ALA A 325 11.84 -8.16 -13.56
N ALA A 326 12.74 -7.81 -12.64
CA ALA A 326 14.14 -7.52 -12.94
C ALA A 326 14.85 -8.73 -13.55
N THR A 327 14.57 -9.93 -13.01
CA THR A 327 15.12 -11.18 -13.54
C THR A 327 14.60 -11.48 -14.95
N ALA A 328 13.30 -11.32 -15.18
CA ALA A 328 12.68 -11.52 -16.48
C ALA A 328 13.14 -10.50 -17.54
N ALA A 329 13.31 -9.23 -17.12
CA ALA A 329 13.85 -8.17 -17.97
C ALA A 329 15.35 -8.33 -18.26
N GLY A 330 16.08 -9.07 -17.40
CA GLY A 330 17.55 -9.15 -17.45
C GLY A 330 18.22 -7.80 -17.14
N SER A 331 17.53 -6.91 -16.41
CA SER A 331 17.95 -5.55 -16.12
C SER A 331 17.21 -4.99 -14.92
N VAL A 332 17.79 -4.03 -14.19
CA VAL A 332 17.14 -3.22 -13.16
C VAL A 332 16.69 -1.84 -13.66
N GLU A 333 16.92 -1.54 -14.93
CA GLU A 333 16.46 -0.30 -15.54
C GLU A 333 14.95 -0.12 -15.40
N VAL A 334 14.52 1.04 -14.96
CA VAL A 334 13.14 1.34 -14.56
C VAL A 334 12.11 0.97 -15.63
N ASP A 335 12.35 1.36 -16.88
CA ASP A 335 11.40 1.11 -17.98
C ASP A 335 11.31 -0.39 -18.33
N ALA A 336 12.42 -1.11 -18.24
CA ALA A 336 12.46 -2.55 -18.48
C ALA A 336 11.75 -3.32 -17.35
N VAL A 337 12.03 -2.97 -16.10
CA VAL A 337 11.36 -3.56 -14.93
C VAL A 337 9.86 -3.27 -14.97
N ARG A 338 9.46 -2.00 -15.21
CA ARG A 338 8.05 -1.63 -15.29
C ARG A 338 7.31 -2.45 -16.35
N ALA A 339 7.88 -2.61 -17.53
CA ALA A 339 7.26 -3.41 -18.59
C ALA A 339 7.11 -4.89 -18.20
N ALA A 340 8.05 -5.43 -17.41
CA ALA A 340 8.03 -6.80 -16.93
C ALA A 340 7.15 -7.00 -15.69
N MET A 341 6.70 -5.93 -15.03
CA MET A 341 5.81 -6.01 -13.85
C MET A 341 4.37 -6.38 -14.22
N TYR A 342 3.89 -5.98 -15.40
CA TYR A 342 2.49 -6.20 -15.78
C TYR A 342 2.15 -7.68 -15.91
N GLY A 343 1.09 -8.09 -15.19
CA GLY A 343 0.67 -9.49 -15.14
C GLY A 343 1.58 -10.40 -14.30
N GLN A 344 2.52 -9.84 -13.53
CA GLN A 344 3.26 -10.61 -12.54
C GLN A 344 2.29 -11.18 -11.50
N GLU A 345 2.48 -12.44 -11.19
CA GLU A 345 1.73 -13.17 -10.17
C GLU A 345 2.66 -13.54 -9.02
N PHE A 346 2.20 -13.35 -7.80
CA PHE A 346 2.94 -13.79 -6.61
C PHE A 346 1.99 -14.29 -5.53
N PRO A 347 2.29 -15.41 -4.84
CA PRO A 347 1.46 -15.90 -3.75
C PRO A 347 1.32 -14.82 -2.66
N ASN A 348 0.08 -14.48 -2.30
CA ASN A 348 -0.19 -13.66 -1.14
C ASN A 348 -0.17 -14.49 0.15
N LEU A 349 -0.18 -13.83 1.31
CA LEU A 349 -0.14 -14.53 2.60
C LEU A 349 -1.54 -15.00 3.06
N THR A 350 -2.60 -14.60 2.37
CA THR A 350 -3.99 -14.93 2.68
C THR A 350 -4.50 -16.18 1.92
N GLY A 351 -3.65 -16.82 1.12
CA GLY A 351 -3.94 -18.09 0.46
C GLY A 351 -4.38 -17.98 -1.01
N GLY A 352 -4.22 -16.81 -1.62
CA GLY A 352 -4.45 -16.56 -3.05
C GLY A 352 -3.18 -16.18 -3.79
N THR A 353 -3.35 -15.53 -4.90
CA THR A 353 -2.28 -15.00 -5.76
C THR A 353 -2.55 -13.53 -6.03
N ALA A 354 -1.64 -12.66 -5.61
CA ALA A 354 -1.69 -11.25 -6.01
C ALA A 354 -1.24 -11.11 -7.47
N VAL A 355 -1.94 -10.28 -8.22
CA VAL A 355 -1.65 -10.01 -9.63
C VAL A 355 -1.38 -8.53 -9.83
N MET A 356 -0.27 -8.18 -10.46
CA MET A 356 0.03 -6.78 -10.81
C MET A 356 -0.74 -6.37 -12.06
N LEU A 357 -1.65 -5.43 -11.89
CA LEU A 357 -2.51 -4.92 -12.94
C LEU A 357 -1.81 -3.83 -13.79
N PRO A 358 -2.29 -3.60 -15.03
CA PRO A 358 -1.74 -2.53 -15.88
C PRO A 358 -1.88 -1.11 -15.31
N ASN A 359 -2.80 -0.90 -14.37
CA ASN A 359 -2.99 0.36 -13.66
C ASN A 359 -2.09 0.51 -12.41
N HIS A 360 -1.08 -0.36 -12.27
CA HIS A 360 -0.09 -0.41 -11.18
C HIS A 360 -0.66 -0.76 -9.80
N HIS A 361 -1.86 -1.33 -9.73
CA HIS A 361 -2.44 -1.86 -8.49
C HIS A 361 -2.39 -3.38 -8.48
N LEU A 362 -2.55 -3.97 -7.30
CA LEU A 362 -2.68 -5.41 -7.15
C LEU A 362 -4.15 -5.83 -7.16
N ALA A 363 -4.43 -7.02 -7.67
CA ALA A 363 -5.66 -7.73 -7.33
C ALA A 363 -5.41 -8.50 -6.02
N LYS A 364 -6.23 -8.24 -4.98
CA LYS A 364 -6.11 -8.81 -3.63
C LYS A 364 -7.49 -8.98 -2.99
N PRO A 365 -7.69 -9.91 -2.03
CA PRO A 365 -8.91 -9.97 -1.25
C PRO A 365 -8.98 -8.80 -0.24
N VAL A 366 -10.19 -8.50 0.23
CA VAL A 366 -10.43 -7.56 1.33
C VAL A 366 -10.90 -8.36 2.54
N LEU A 367 -10.28 -8.11 3.69
CA LEU A 367 -10.59 -8.78 4.93
C LEU A 367 -11.10 -7.78 5.97
N ILE A 368 -12.09 -8.22 6.75
CA ILE A 368 -12.50 -7.54 7.98
C ILE A 368 -12.00 -8.40 9.14
N GLY A 369 -11.21 -7.80 10.00
CA GLY A 369 -10.68 -8.42 11.21
C GLY A 369 -11.29 -7.80 12.45
N GLU A 370 -11.69 -8.64 13.39
CA GLU A 370 -12.15 -8.24 14.71
C GLU A 370 -10.99 -8.30 15.72
N ILE A 371 -10.80 -7.24 16.47
CA ILE A 371 -9.74 -7.15 17.49
C ILE A 371 -10.03 -8.14 18.62
N ARG A 372 -9.03 -8.97 18.95
CA ARG A 372 -9.00 -9.85 20.11
C ARG A 372 -8.16 -9.30 21.24
N ALA A 373 -8.41 -9.81 22.43
CA ALA A 373 -7.47 -9.61 23.54
C ALA A 373 -6.06 -10.10 23.13
N GLY A 374 -5.05 -9.26 23.35
CA GLY A 374 -3.67 -9.55 22.97
C GLY A 374 -3.24 -8.95 21.62
N GLY A 375 -4.07 -8.10 21.00
CA GLY A 375 -3.69 -7.30 19.83
C GLY A 375 -3.58 -8.07 18.52
N GLN A 376 -4.28 -9.19 18.41
CA GLN A 376 -4.48 -9.96 17.19
C GLN A 376 -5.89 -9.79 16.65
N PHE A 377 -6.13 -10.26 15.44
CA PHE A 377 -7.44 -10.18 14.79
C PHE A 377 -8.02 -11.57 14.51
N ASP A 378 -9.33 -11.70 14.64
CA ASP A 378 -10.09 -12.78 14.02
C ASP A 378 -10.59 -12.28 12.66
N ILE A 379 -10.27 -12.99 11.58
CA ILE A 379 -10.82 -12.70 10.27
C ILE A 379 -12.27 -13.14 10.23
N ILE A 380 -13.20 -12.19 10.25
CA ILE A 380 -14.64 -12.44 10.30
C ILE A 380 -15.34 -12.31 8.95
N SER A 381 -14.70 -11.66 7.98
CA SER A 381 -15.17 -11.55 6.60
C SER A 381 -14.00 -11.49 5.64
N GLN A 382 -14.17 -12.08 4.46
CA GLN A 382 -13.19 -12.04 3.38
C GLN A 382 -13.94 -12.04 2.03
N THR A 383 -13.57 -11.13 1.15
CA THR A 383 -14.07 -11.11 -0.24
C THR A 383 -13.31 -12.10 -1.12
N SER A 384 -13.80 -12.35 -2.34
CA SER A 384 -12.93 -12.80 -3.43
C SER A 384 -11.89 -11.74 -3.77
N GLU A 385 -10.97 -12.06 -4.68
CA GLU A 385 -10.03 -11.05 -5.19
C GLU A 385 -10.78 -9.84 -5.77
N VAL A 386 -10.30 -8.64 -5.42
CA VAL A 386 -10.76 -7.35 -5.91
C VAL A 386 -9.62 -6.72 -6.68
N GLU A 387 -9.85 -6.36 -7.94
CA GLU A 387 -8.91 -5.58 -8.72
C GLU A 387 -8.82 -4.15 -8.15
N GLY A 388 -7.61 -3.71 -7.81
CA GLY A 388 -7.39 -2.37 -7.30
C GLY A 388 -7.68 -1.32 -8.37
N ASP A 389 -8.48 -0.31 -8.00
CA ASP A 389 -8.80 0.82 -8.86
C ASP A 389 -8.55 2.14 -8.11
N ALA A 390 -7.70 2.97 -8.71
CA ALA A 390 -7.41 4.30 -8.18
C ALA A 390 -8.61 5.24 -8.28
N TRP A 391 -9.56 4.97 -9.18
CA TRP A 391 -10.62 5.91 -9.52
C TRP A 391 -11.95 5.47 -8.95
N THR A 392 -12.63 6.37 -8.26
CA THR A 392 -13.94 6.09 -7.66
C THR A 392 -15.07 6.68 -8.48
N ASP A 393 -16.22 5.97 -8.48
CA ASP A 393 -17.48 6.48 -9.05
C ASP A 393 -18.17 7.52 -8.15
N PHE A 394 -17.67 7.73 -6.93
CA PHE A 394 -18.34 8.53 -5.91
C PHE A 394 -17.77 9.93 -5.75
N LEU A 395 -16.70 10.29 -6.43
CA LEU A 395 -16.25 11.67 -6.60
C LEU A 395 -16.63 12.15 -8.00
N PRO A 396 -17.52 13.15 -8.15
CA PRO A 396 -17.92 13.66 -9.46
C PRO A 396 -16.78 14.37 -10.20
N GLU A 397 -15.80 14.88 -9.46
CA GLU A 397 -14.58 15.49 -9.98
C GLU A 397 -13.39 14.77 -9.35
N SER A 398 -12.71 13.93 -10.13
CA SER A 398 -11.48 13.28 -9.69
C SER A 398 -10.39 14.29 -9.43
N ALA A 399 -9.51 13.98 -8.50
CA ALA A 399 -8.29 14.76 -8.30
C ALA A 399 -7.50 14.86 -9.60
N VAL A 400 -6.91 16.02 -9.84
CA VAL A 400 -5.97 16.19 -10.94
C VAL A 400 -4.77 15.28 -10.68
N LEU A 401 -4.39 14.49 -11.68
CA LEU A 401 -3.21 13.65 -11.59
C LEU A 401 -1.97 14.53 -11.36
N THR A 402 -1.13 14.07 -10.45
CA THR A 402 0.17 14.68 -10.19
C THR A 402 1.22 14.19 -11.18
N SER A 403 0.91 13.15 -11.97
CA SER A 403 1.81 12.61 -12.99
C SER A 403 1.23 12.76 -14.40
N ASP A 404 2.13 12.94 -15.37
CA ASP A 404 1.82 12.96 -16.80
C ASP A 404 1.93 11.54 -17.38
N TRP A 405 1.01 10.64 -17.00
CA TRP A 405 1.00 9.30 -17.53
C TRP A 405 0.30 9.24 -18.89
N LYS A 406 1.02 9.65 -19.91
CA LYS A 406 0.52 9.72 -21.28
C LYS A 406 0.11 8.36 -21.86
N ASP A 407 0.75 7.29 -21.45
CA ASP A 407 0.49 5.94 -21.97
C ASP A 407 -0.88 5.41 -21.56
N LEU A 408 -1.41 5.83 -20.43
CA LEU A 408 -2.81 5.59 -20.04
C LEU A 408 -3.76 6.70 -20.48
N GLY A 409 -3.25 7.78 -21.03
CA GLY A 409 -4.05 8.90 -21.49
C GLY A 409 -4.74 9.68 -20.37
N CYS A 410 -4.31 9.50 -19.13
CA CYS A 410 -4.97 10.03 -17.95
C CYS A 410 -4.24 11.25 -17.38
N GLY A 411 -4.64 12.44 -17.80
CA GLY A 411 -4.29 13.65 -17.07
C GLY A 411 -5.32 13.98 -15.99
N MET A 412 -6.59 13.71 -16.25
CA MET A 412 -7.70 13.84 -15.33
C MET A 412 -8.73 12.77 -15.67
N TYR A 413 -9.20 12.03 -14.67
CA TYR A 413 -10.23 11.02 -14.85
C TYR A 413 -11.61 11.60 -14.51
N ASN A 414 -12.57 11.37 -15.38
CA ASN A 414 -13.97 11.70 -15.12
C ASN A 414 -14.72 10.43 -14.72
N THR A 415 -15.16 10.36 -13.47
CA THR A 415 -15.83 9.19 -12.89
C THR A 415 -17.21 8.92 -13.50
N GLU A 416 -17.92 9.96 -13.95
CA GLU A 416 -19.24 9.83 -14.57
C GLU A 416 -19.16 9.21 -15.96
N THR A 417 -18.23 9.69 -16.78
CA THR A 417 -18.05 9.21 -18.16
C THR A 417 -17.09 8.03 -18.29
N LYS A 418 -16.38 7.66 -17.20
CA LYS A 418 -15.31 6.65 -17.19
C LYS A 418 -14.22 6.93 -18.21
N THR A 419 -13.90 8.19 -18.44
CA THR A 419 -12.93 8.62 -19.46
C THR A 419 -11.80 9.42 -18.83
N CYS A 420 -10.61 9.29 -19.44
CA CYS A 420 -9.46 10.11 -19.12
C CYS A 420 -9.40 11.34 -20.03
N VAL A 421 -9.13 12.48 -19.44
CA VAL A 421 -8.84 13.71 -20.17
C VAL A 421 -7.33 13.98 -20.09
N GLN A 422 -6.66 14.09 -21.23
CA GLN A 422 -5.27 14.52 -21.26
C GLN A 422 -5.18 15.97 -20.79
N LEU A 423 -4.35 16.23 -19.78
CA LEU A 423 -3.94 17.58 -19.48
C LEU A 423 -3.10 18.08 -20.65
N THR A 424 -3.60 19.07 -21.37
CA THR A 424 -2.78 19.79 -22.35
C THR A 424 -1.63 20.45 -21.58
N SER A 425 -0.40 20.12 -21.97
CA SER A 425 0.86 20.56 -21.40
C SER A 425 0.97 22.07 -21.26
N ASN A 426 0.51 22.63 -20.16
CA ASN A 426 0.74 23.99 -19.73
C ASN A 426 0.94 24.05 -18.20
N TYR A 427 1.74 23.13 -17.67
CA TYR A 427 2.30 23.20 -16.32
C TYR A 427 3.81 23.00 -16.39
#